data_4c4e2aa0b2ecbdd60d34dbf2aea4c75b
#
_entry.id   4c4e2aa0b2ecbdd60d34dbf2aea4c75b
#
_cell.length_a   1.000
_cell.length_b   1.000
_cell.length_c   1.000
_cell.angle_alpha   90.00
_cell.angle_beta   90.00
_cell.angle_gamma   90.00
#
_symmetry.space_group_name_H-M   'P 1'
#
loop_
_entity.id
_entity.type
_entity.pdbx_description
1 polymer ?
#
loop_
_entity_poly.entity_id
_entity_poly.type
_entity_poly.pdbx_seq_one_letter_code
_entity_poly.pdbx_strand_id
1 'polypeptide(L)'
;MMALGVAMIIVDATIVNVAIPSIIRDLNLSLIDAEWVTTIYSLVFAAFLITLGRIGDASGRKRLLLAGLVVFVISSMLAGRAPNGGLLIGARLLQGFGGAMMLPATLSIVNATFRGRERAIAFGIWGSVIGGMAAVGPLLGGWLTTAHSWRWAFYINLPIGIVAFAGVTAFVTESRDEHGRPGFDLPGFLTSSIGLVGVVFALIEGSRYGWVEPTRLFTIGSWEWPLASLSPVAPAFAVGVTSLIAFYMIERRRSHAGRVVLFDFGLFGLGSFRYGNLAASIVSLGELGMLFILPLFLQAVLGYSAFRTGVVLLPLAIGAFMGGPTAAHFANRYGPRRVVTAGMGLEAIAIASIGVLLSLIHI
;
A
#
# COMPACT_ATOMS: atom_id res chain seq x y z
N MET A 1 -4.86 0.55 18.53
CA MET A 1 -5.59 -0.38 17.65
C MET A 1 -5.47 -0.02 16.16
N MET A 2 -5.67 1.26 15.77
CA MET A 2 -5.50 1.69 14.36
C MET A 2 -4.12 1.39 13.82
N ALA A 3 -3.08 1.72 14.58
CA ALA A 3 -1.69 1.44 14.24
C ALA A 3 -1.41 -0.07 14.03
N LEU A 4 -2.06 -0.95 14.80
CA LEU A 4 -1.92 -2.41 14.65
C LEU A 4 -2.51 -2.92 13.34
N GLY A 5 -3.67 -2.40 12.93
CA GLY A 5 -4.26 -2.73 11.62
C GLY A 5 -3.37 -2.30 10.45
N VAL A 6 -2.78 -1.10 10.56
CA VAL A 6 -1.84 -0.61 9.53
C VAL A 6 -0.54 -1.42 9.53
N ALA A 7 -0.01 -1.73 10.73
CA ALA A 7 1.18 -2.59 10.87
C ALA A 7 0.99 -3.93 10.14
N MET A 8 -0.19 -4.56 10.30
CA MET A 8 -0.51 -5.83 9.65
C MET A 8 -0.48 -5.72 8.12
N ILE A 9 -1.05 -4.64 7.55
CA ILE A 9 -1.04 -4.40 6.09
C ILE A 9 0.40 -4.26 5.56
N ILE A 10 1.22 -3.47 6.26
CA ILE A 10 2.59 -3.15 5.81
C ILE A 10 3.53 -4.34 5.99
N VAL A 11 3.46 -5.02 7.14
CA VAL A 11 4.25 -6.24 7.37
C VAL A 11 3.90 -7.31 6.34
N ASP A 12 2.62 -7.53 6.08
CA ASP A 12 2.18 -8.53 5.10
C ASP A 12 2.70 -8.22 3.68
N ALA A 13 2.63 -6.97 3.25
CA ALA A 13 3.15 -6.55 1.94
C ALA A 13 4.66 -6.78 1.81
N THR A 14 5.42 -6.60 2.88
CA THR A 14 6.89 -6.67 2.85
C THR A 14 7.45 -8.06 3.19
N ILE A 15 6.78 -8.82 4.06
CA ILE A 15 7.18 -10.16 4.48
C ILE A 15 7.11 -11.17 3.32
N VAL A 16 6.10 -11.03 2.45
CA VAL A 16 5.89 -11.92 1.30
C VAL A 16 7.02 -11.80 0.29
N ASN A 17 7.57 -10.60 0.08
CA ASN A 17 8.69 -10.40 -0.85
C ASN A 17 9.91 -11.28 -0.51
N VAL A 18 10.18 -11.47 0.79
CA VAL A 18 11.28 -12.33 1.26
C VAL A 18 10.93 -13.81 1.14
N ALA A 19 9.64 -14.14 1.22
CA ALA A 19 9.15 -15.52 1.11
C ALA A 19 9.07 -16.04 -0.32
N ILE A 20 9.05 -15.17 -1.35
CA ILE A 20 8.87 -15.52 -2.77
C ILE A 20 9.79 -16.68 -3.23
N PRO A 21 11.10 -16.68 -2.98
CA PRO A 21 11.96 -17.79 -3.44
C PRO A 21 11.56 -19.16 -2.85
N SER A 22 11.05 -19.16 -1.62
CA SER A 22 10.58 -20.38 -0.95
C SER A 22 9.21 -20.82 -1.47
N ILE A 23 8.32 -19.87 -1.78
CA ILE A 23 7.01 -20.11 -2.41
C ILE A 23 7.19 -20.73 -3.80
N ILE A 24 8.10 -20.18 -4.62
CA ILE A 24 8.42 -20.70 -5.96
C ILE A 24 8.83 -22.17 -5.88
N ARG A 25 9.74 -22.50 -4.97
CA ARG A 25 10.24 -23.88 -4.82
C ARG A 25 9.18 -24.85 -4.31
N ASP A 26 8.38 -24.44 -3.32
CA ASP A 26 7.40 -25.31 -2.67
C ASP A 26 6.18 -25.58 -3.54
N LEU A 27 5.69 -24.58 -4.27
CA LEU A 27 4.53 -24.68 -5.14
C LEU A 27 4.87 -24.90 -6.63
N ASN A 28 6.16 -25.05 -6.98
CA ASN A 28 6.65 -25.17 -8.35
C ASN A 28 6.10 -24.06 -9.27
N LEU A 29 6.13 -22.81 -8.80
CA LEU A 29 5.60 -21.68 -9.56
C LEU A 29 6.54 -21.27 -10.68
N SER A 30 5.96 -20.79 -11.78
CA SER A 30 6.70 -19.97 -12.73
C SER A 30 7.08 -18.62 -12.10
N LEU A 31 8.10 -17.95 -12.63
CA LEU A 31 8.43 -16.59 -12.21
C LEU A 31 7.24 -15.63 -12.39
N ILE A 32 6.42 -15.90 -13.40
CA ILE A 32 5.21 -15.16 -13.72
C ILE A 32 4.19 -15.24 -12.59
N ASP A 33 3.89 -16.47 -12.16
CA ASP A 33 2.91 -16.67 -11.08
C ASP A 33 3.42 -16.07 -9.76
N ALA A 34 4.72 -16.18 -9.49
CA ALA A 34 5.32 -15.62 -8.29
C ALA A 34 5.24 -14.08 -8.23
N GLU A 35 5.40 -13.41 -9.36
CA GLU A 35 5.22 -11.95 -9.44
C GLU A 35 3.74 -11.59 -9.23
N TRP A 36 2.79 -12.36 -9.77
CA TRP A 36 1.37 -12.14 -9.53
C TRP A 36 0.97 -12.27 -8.05
N VAL A 37 1.65 -13.08 -7.27
CA VAL A 37 1.39 -13.18 -5.81
C VAL A 37 1.55 -11.83 -5.10
N THR A 38 2.51 -11.00 -5.52
CA THR A 38 2.74 -9.66 -4.94
C THR A 38 1.96 -8.57 -5.66
N THR A 39 1.95 -8.62 -6.98
CA THR A 39 1.35 -7.61 -7.84
C THR A 39 -0.17 -7.51 -7.66
N ILE A 40 -0.88 -8.64 -7.60
CA ILE A 40 -2.35 -8.63 -7.49
C ILE A 40 -2.82 -7.98 -6.19
N TYR A 41 -2.10 -8.20 -5.08
CA TYR A 41 -2.37 -7.54 -3.81
C TYR A 41 -2.29 -6.01 -3.94
N SER A 42 -1.17 -5.52 -4.47
CA SER A 42 -0.91 -4.08 -4.62
C SER A 42 -1.89 -3.43 -5.60
N LEU A 43 -2.19 -4.12 -6.71
CA LEU A 43 -3.13 -3.67 -7.73
C LEU A 43 -4.54 -3.48 -7.16
N VAL A 44 -5.07 -4.51 -6.50
CA VAL A 44 -6.41 -4.47 -5.90
C VAL A 44 -6.45 -3.46 -4.76
N PHE A 45 -5.44 -3.45 -3.90
CA PHE A 45 -5.32 -2.47 -2.82
C PHE A 45 -5.41 -1.03 -3.34
N ALA A 46 -4.61 -0.66 -4.35
CA ALA A 46 -4.60 0.68 -4.92
C ALA A 46 -5.93 1.03 -5.63
N ALA A 47 -6.48 0.09 -6.40
CA ALA A 47 -7.69 0.31 -7.19
C ALA A 47 -8.93 0.59 -6.33
N PHE A 48 -9.03 -0.05 -5.16
CA PHE A 48 -10.23 0.05 -4.32
C PHE A 48 -10.08 1.00 -3.13
N LEU A 49 -8.89 1.52 -2.86
CA LEU A 49 -8.59 2.35 -1.69
C LEU A 49 -9.54 3.55 -1.54
N ILE A 50 -9.72 4.32 -2.61
CA ILE A 50 -10.55 5.55 -2.61
C ILE A 50 -12.03 5.19 -2.40
N THR A 51 -12.50 4.19 -3.14
CA THR A 51 -13.91 3.78 -3.10
C THR A 51 -14.31 3.21 -1.75
N LEU A 52 -13.49 2.31 -1.21
CA LEU A 52 -13.75 1.70 0.09
C LEU A 52 -13.63 2.73 1.21
N GLY A 53 -12.74 3.69 1.08
CA GLY A 53 -12.68 4.84 1.99
C GLY A 53 -14.01 5.61 2.02
N ARG A 54 -14.59 5.90 0.85
CA ARG A 54 -15.88 6.60 0.76
C ARG A 54 -17.05 5.75 1.29
N ILE A 55 -17.04 4.45 1.03
CA ILE A 55 -18.02 3.52 1.61
C ILE A 55 -17.93 3.54 3.14
N GLY A 56 -16.73 3.54 3.71
CA GLY A 56 -16.52 3.63 5.15
C GLY A 56 -17.04 4.94 5.75
N ASP A 57 -16.80 6.06 5.09
CA ASP A 57 -17.31 7.36 5.53
C ASP A 57 -18.86 7.39 5.53
N ALA A 58 -19.51 6.75 4.55
CA ALA A 58 -20.96 6.72 4.44
C ALA A 58 -21.63 5.66 5.34
N SER A 59 -21.08 4.44 5.41
CA SER A 59 -21.72 3.29 6.08
C SER A 59 -21.24 3.03 7.51
N GLY A 60 -20.09 3.60 7.87
CA GLY A 60 -19.46 3.45 9.18
C GLY A 60 -18.01 2.98 9.08
N ARG A 61 -17.12 3.75 9.66
CA ARG A 61 -15.66 3.55 9.59
C ARG A 61 -15.23 2.33 10.40
N LYS A 62 -15.77 2.15 11.61
CA LYS A 62 -15.52 0.97 12.44
C LYS A 62 -16.01 -0.30 11.77
N ARG A 63 -17.22 -0.30 11.20
CA ARG A 63 -17.77 -1.45 10.49
C ARG A 63 -16.90 -1.84 9.31
N LEU A 64 -16.47 -0.87 8.50
CA LEU A 64 -15.58 -1.13 7.38
C LEU A 64 -14.24 -1.72 7.83
N LEU A 65 -13.64 -1.17 8.91
CA LEU A 65 -12.39 -1.66 9.47
C LEU A 65 -12.53 -3.11 9.96
N LEU A 66 -13.60 -3.43 10.71
CA LEU A 66 -13.85 -4.79 11.20
C LEU A 66 -14.08 -5.77 10.05
N ALA A 67 -14.86 -5.39 9.04
CA ALA A 67 -15.06 -6.21 7.85
C ALA A 67 -13.74 -6.41 7.08
N GLY A 68 -12.94 -5.36 6.92
CA GLY A 68 -11.60 -5.44 6.32
C GLY A 68 -10.66 -6.38 7.08
N LEU A 69 -10.63 -6.32 8.42
CA LEU A 69 -9.86 -7.23 9.27
C LEU A 69 -10.28 -8.69 9.06
N VAL A 70 -11.58 -8.97 9.02
CA VAL A 70 -12.09 -10.32 8.78
C VAL A 70 -11.69 -10.84 7.41
N VAL A 71 -11.91 -10.04 6.36
CA VAL A 71 -11.52 -10.40 4.98
C VAL A 71 -10.02 -10.63 4.91
N PHE A 72 -9.21 -9.74 5.48
CA PHE A 72 -7.76 -9.83 5.46
C PHE A 72 -7.24 -11.08 6.18
N VAL A 73 -7.76 -11.39 7.38
CA VAL A 73 -7.34 -12.57 8.16
C VAL A 73 -7.78 -13.86 7.47
N ILE A 74 -9.02 -13.95 7.00
CA ILE A 74 -9.50 -15.13 6.29
C ILE A 74 -8.69 -15.39 5.03
N SER A 75 -8.47 -14.35 4.21
CA SER A 75 -7.67 -14.48 2.99
C SER A 75 -6.21 -14.83 3.31
N SER A 76 -5.65 -14.32 4.39
CA SER A 76 -4.31 -14.70 4.86
C SER A 76 -4.25 -16.19 5.25
N MET A 77 -5.28 -16.71 5.93
CA MET A 77 -5.35 -18.14 6.25
C MET A 77 -5.49 -19.01 5.00
N LEU A 78 -6.23 -18.55 4.00
CA LEU A 78 -6.32 -19.20 2.70
C LEU A 78 -4.97 -19.20 1.98
N ALA A 79 -4.27 -18.07 1.97
CA ALA A 79 -2.92 -17.95 1.39
C ALA A 79 -1.92 -18.92 2.05
N GLY A 80 -1.91 -18.98 3.38
CA GLY A 80 -1.04 -19.89 4.12
C GLY A 80 -1.35 -21.38 3.91
N ARG A 81 -2.58 -21.72 3.49
CA ARG A 81 -3.01 -23.09 3.15
C ARG A 81 -2.99 -23.40 1.67
N ALA A 82 -2.56 -22.45 0.84
CA ALA A 82 -2.62 -22.61 -0.61
C ALA A 82 -1.81 -23.82 -1.09
N PRO A 83 -2.44 -24.76 -1.81
CA PRO A 83 -1.78 -25.93 -2.40
C PRO A 83 -1.15 -25.63 -3.77
N ASN A 84 -1.51 -24.50 -4.39
CA ASN A 84 -1.04 -24.10 -5.71
C ASN A 84 -1.02 -22.56 -5.86
N GLY A 85 -0.39 -22.09 -6.93
CA GLY A 85 -0.27 -20.67 -7.23
C GLY A 85 -1.60 -19.96 -7.46
N GLY A 86 -2.53 -20.60 -8.14
CA GLY A 86 -3.84 -20.00 -8.44
C GLY A 86 -4.64 -19.65 -7.18
N LEU A 87 -4.68 -20.57 -6.20
CA LEU A 87 -5.34 -20.28 -4.92
C LEU A 87 -4.59 -19.21 -4.12
N LEU A 88 -3.24 -19.24 -4.17
CA LEU A 88 -2.42 -18.21 -3.50
C LEU A 88 -2.69 -16.83 -4.10
N ILE A 89 -2.69 -16.69 -5.42
CA ILE A 89 -3.00 -15.44 -6.12
C ILE A 89 -4.43 -14.97 -5.80
N GLY A 90 -5.41 -15.86 -5.84
CA GLY A 90 -6.79 -15.54 -5.45
C GLY A 90 -6.93 -15.08 -4.00
N ALA A 91 -6.21 -15.71 -3.07
CA ALA A 91 -6.17 -15.30 -1.68
C ALA A 91 -5.51 -13.92 -1.51
N ARG A 92 -4.44 -13.63 -2.26
CA ARG A 92 -3.77 -12.31 -2.28
C ARG A 92 -4.66 -11.21 -2.84
N LEU A 93 -5.48 -11.51 -3.85
CA LEU A 93 -6.49 -10.58 -4.36
C LEU A 93 -7.48 -10.18 -3.25
N LEU A 94 -8.05 -11.17 -2.54
CA LEU A 94 -8.98 -10.92 -1.44
C LEU A 94 -8.29 -10.17 -0.29
N GLN A 95 -7.02 -10.46 -0.02
CA GLN A 95 -6.24 -9.81 1.02
C GLN A 95 -5.97 -8.33 0.67
N GLY A 96 -5.67 -8.02 -0.60
CA GLY A 96 -5.57 -6.65 -1.09
C GLY A 96 -6.86 -5.86 -0.92
N PHE A 97 -8.02 -6.50 -1.17
CA PHE A 97 -9.32 -5.90 -0.94
C PHE A 97 -9.57 -5.62 0.56
N GLY A 98 -9.24 -6.58 1.43
CA GLY A 98 -9.29 -6.40 2.89
C GLY A 98 -8.41 -5.23 3.37
N GLY A 99 -7.18 -5.15 2.88
CA GLY A 99 -6.27 -4.04 3.17
C GLY A 99 -6.81 -2.68 2.71
N ALA A 100 -7.40 -2.62 1.52
CA ALA A 100 -8.03 -1.42 0.97
C ALA A 100 -9.26 -0.94 1.77
N MET A 101 -9.94 -1.85 2.49
CA MET A 101 -10.98 -1.49 3.47
C MET A 101 -10.37 -0.91 4.74
N MET A 102 -9.27 -1.47 5.20
CA MET A 102 -8.68 -1.14 6.51
C MET A 102 -7.94 0.21 6.52
N LEU A 103 -7.08 0.47 5.53
CA LEU A 103 -6.19 1.63 5.56
C LEU A 103 -6.95 2.98 5.64
N PRO A 104 -7.90 3.29 4.74
CA PRO A 104 -8.65 4.54 4.82
C PRO A 104 -9.53 4.62 6.07
N ALA A 105 -10.10 3.49 6.51
CA ALA A 105 -10.89 3.47 7.74
C ALA A 105 -10.06 3.83 8.96
N THR A 106 -8.81 3.32 9.09
CA THR A 106 -7.91 3.69 10.19
C THR A 106 -7.59 5.17 10.19
N LEU A 107 -7.30 5.74 9.02
CA LEU A 107 -6.98 7.15 8.84
C LEU A 107 -8.17 8.04 9.22
N SER A 108 -9.36 7.70 8.71
CA SER A 108 -10.60 8.43 8.99
C SER A 108 -11.00 8.36 10.47
N ILE A 109 -10.83 7.21 11.14
CA ILE A 109 -11.10 7.05 12.58
C ILE A 109 -10.13 7.92 13.38
N VAL A 110 -8.83 7.90 13.10
CA VAL A 110 -7.84 8.76 13.77
C VAL A 110 -8.20 10.22 13.60
N ASN A 111 -8.56 10.64 12.40
CA ASN A 111 -8.95 12.03 12.12
C ASN A 111 -10.23 12.46 12.83
N ALA A 112 -11.21 11.56 12.97
CA ALA A 112 -12.48 11.84 13.65
C ALA A 112 -12.36 11.85 15.18
N THR A 113 -11.49 10.99 15.74
CA THR A 113 -11.37 10.79 17.19
C THR A 113 -10.50 11.85 17.86
N PHE A 114 -9.37 12.20 17.23
CA PHE A 114 -8.38 13.11 17.82
C PHE A 114 -8.49 14.52 17.23
N ARG A 115 -8.21 15.53 18.08
CA ARG A 115 -8.23 16.94 17.65
C ARG A 115 -6.96 17.67 18.09
N GLY A 116 -6.62 18.76 17.38
CA GLY A 116 -5.49 19.62 17.72
C GLY A 116 -4.18 18.85 17.88
N ARG A 117 -3.52 19.02 19.04
CA ARG A 117 -2.21 18.40 19.33
C ARG A 117 -2.27 16.87 19.39
N GLU A 118 -3.35 16.31 19.94
CA GLU A 118 -3.52 14.85 20.05
C GLU A 118 -3.61 14.21 18.66
N ARG A 119 -4.27 14.88 17.71
CA ARG A 119 -4.34 14.42 16.31
C ARG A 119 -2.97 14.38 15.67
N ALA A 120 -2.13 15.40 15.88
CA ALA A 120 -0.76 15.42 15.36
C ALA A 120 0.07 14.26 15.92
N ILE A 121 -0.06 13.95 17.21
CA ILE A 121 0.60 12.82 17.86
C ILE A 121 0.08 11.49 17.28
N ALA A 122 -1.24 11.33 17.16
CA ALA A 122 -1.84 10.11 16.63
C ALA A 122 -1.40 9.83 15.19
N PHE A 123 -1.34 10.86 14.33
CA PHE A 123 -0.79 10.74 12.98
C PHE A 123 0.71 10.46 12.97
N GLY A 124 1.46 11.05 13.90
CA GLY A 124 2.88 10.76 14.08
C GLY A 124 3.12 9.29 14.41
N ILE A 125 2.35 8.71 15.35
CA ILE A 125 2.41 7.29 15.69
C ILE A 125 1.98 6.43 14.50
N TRP A 126 0.89 6.79 13.82
CA TRP A 126 0.37 6.07 12.66
C TRP A 126 1.40 6.02 11.52
N GLY A 127 2.03 7.15 11.19
CA GLY A 127 3.10 7.23 10.18
C GLY A 127 4.37 6.48 10.59
N SER A 128 4.78 6.57 11.86
CA SER A 128 5.92 5.82 12.39
C SER A 128 5.75 4.31 12.26
N VAL A 129 4.52 3.82 12.46
CA VAL A 129 4.22 2.40 12.29
C VAL A 129 4.34 1.99 10.82
N ILE A 130 3.91 2.82 9.87
CA ILE A 130 4.08 2.53 8.44
C ILE A 130 5.56 2.34 8.10
N GLY A 131 6.38 3.35 8.38
CA GLY A 131 7.81 3.30 8.06
C GLY A 131 8.56 2.20 8.83
N GLY A 132 8.30 2.06 10.13
CA GLY A 132 8.94 1.06 10.96
C GLY A 132 8.59 -0.38 10.58
N MET A 133 7.32 -0.65 10.29
CA MET A 133 6.87 -2.00 9.92
C MET A 133 7.33 -2.41 8.53
N ALA A 134 7.59 -1.47 7.63
CA ALA A 134 8.19 -1.77 6.33
C ALA A 134 9.57 -2.42 6.45
N ALA A 135 10.38 -2.01 7.44
CA ALA A 135 11.69 -2.63 7.71
C ALA A 135 11.59 -3.90 8.59
N VAL A 136 10.58 -3.99 9.46
CA VAL A 136 10.33 -5.18 10.30
C VAL A 136 9.89 -6.38 9.46
N GLY A 137 9.12 -6.15 8.38
CA GLY A 137 8.60 -7.21 7.51
C GLY A 137 9.67 -8.16 6.95
N PRO A 138 10.73 -7.66 6.29
CA PRO A 138 11.82 -8.51 5.80
C PRO A 138 12.52 -9.30 6.90
N LEU A 139 12.72 -8.72 8.09
CA LEU A 139 13.32 -9.40 9.23
C LEU A 139 12.48 -10.58 9.71
N LEU A 140 11.19 -10.33 9.94
CA LEU A 140 10.23 -11.38 10.32
C LEU A 140 10.08 -12.43 9.22
N GLY A 141 10.01 -12.00 7.96
CA GLY A 141 9.90 -12.88 6.80
C GLY A 141 11.10 -13.81 6.66
N GLY A 142 12.29 -13.26 6.78
CA GLY A 142 13.55 -14.03 6.77
C GLY A 142 13.59 -15.06 7.89
N TRP A 143 13.24 -14.68 9.11
CA TRP A 143 13.21 -15.59 10.25
C TRP A 143 12.14 -16.66 10.11
N LEU A 144 10.90 -16.30 9.83
CA LEU A 144 9.78 -17.27 9.72
C LEU A 144 9.99 -18.25 8.57
N THR A 145 10.50 -17.77 7.44
CA THR A 145 10.72 -18.60 6.25
C THR A 145 11.86 -19.60 6.45
N THR A 146 12.92 -19.21 7.18
CA THR A 146 14.07 -20.07 7.42
C THR A 146 13.84 -21.01 8.60
N ALA A 147 13.21 -20.54 9.69
CA ALA A 147 13.00 -21.34 10.90
C ALA A 147 11.80 -22.29 10.79
N HIS A 148 10.82 -21.99 9.99
CA HIS A 148 9.58 -22.76 9.89
C HIS A 148 9.18 -23.02 8.42
N SER A 149 8.39 -22.14 7.83
CA SER A 149 7.89 -22.22 6.45
C SER A 149 7.41 -20.85 6.00
N TRP A 150 7.44 -20.59 4.68
CA TRP A 150 6.86 -19.38 4.09
C TRP A 150 5.38 -19.19 4.47
N ARG A 151 4.65 -20.27 4.77
CA ARG A 151 3.24 -20.22 5.18
C ARG A 151 3.01 -19.40 6.45
N TRP A 152 4.02 -19.36 7.34
CA TRP A 152 3.96 -18.57 8.57
C TRP A 152 3.98 -17.07 8.32
N ALA A 153 4.49 -16.62 7.16
CA ALA A 153 4.36 -15.23 6.73
C ALA A 153 2.89 -14.78 6.65
N PHE A 154 1.99 -15.70 6.36
CA PHE A 154 0.54 -15.46 6.34
C PHE A 154 -0.13 -15.76 7.68
N TYR A 155 0.26 -16.84 8.36
CA TYR A 155 -0.37 -17.23 9.62
C TYR A 155 -0.14 -16.22 10.75
N ILE A 156 0.93 -15.44 10.73
CA ILE A 156 1.20 -14.37 11.70
C ILE A 156 0.08 -13.32 11.75
N ASN A 157 -0.66 -13.14 10.65
CA ASN A 157 -1.76 -12.21 10.59
C ASN A 157 -2.98 -12.65 11.45
N LEU A 158 -3.10 -13.93 11.78
CA LEU A 158 -4.22 -14.43 12.59
C LEU A 158 -4.20 -13.90 14.02
N PRO A 159 -3.13 -14.11 14.82
CA PRO A 159 -3.10 -13.59 16.20
C PRO A 159 -3.14 -12.06 16.22
N ILE A 160 -2.46 -11.37 15.29
CA ILE A 160 -2.49 -9.91 15.20
C ILE A 160 -3.90 -9.43 14.87
N GLY A 161 -4.56 -10.06 13.91
CA GLY A 161 -5.92 -9.73 13.51
C GLY A 161 -6.95 -9.95 14.62
N ILE A 162 -6.83 -11.03 15.40
CA ILE A 162 -7.70 -11.28 16.57
C ILE A 162 -7.55 -10.15 17.60
N VAL A 163 -6.32 -9.79 17.94
CA VAL A 163 -6.05 -8.69 18.90
C VAL A 163 -6.56 -7.37 18.36
N ALA A 164 -6.32 -7.08 17.06
CA ALA A 164 -6.82 -5.87 16.41
C ALA A 164 -8.35 -5.83 16.42
N PHE A 165 -9.01 -6.94 16.04
CA PHE A 165 -10.47 -7.05 16.00
C PHE A 165 -11.09 -6.85 17.39
N ALA A 166 -10.59 -7.55 18.40
CA ALA A 166 -11.04 -7.41 19.78
C ALA A 166 -10.84 -5.98 20.28
N GLY A 167 -9.67 -5.40 20.04
CA GLY A 167 -9.38 -4.04 20.45
C GLY A 167 -10.20 -2.97 19.72
N VAL A 168 -10.44 -3.13 18.40
CA VAL A 168 -11.33 -2.24 17.65
C VAL A 168 -12.77 -2.35 18.15
N THR A 169 -13.23 -3.56 18.44
CA THR A 169 -14.58 -3.77 18.97
C THR A 169 -14.76 -3.13 20.33
N ALA A 170 -13.78 -3.26 21.24
CA ALA A 170 -13.86 -2.78 22.60
C ALA A 170 -13.64 -1.27 22.73
N PHE A 171 -12.70 -0.69 22.00
CA PHE A 171 -12.20 0.68 22.25
C PHE A 171 -12.56 1.69 21.16
N VAL A 172 -13.03 1.26 20.00
CA VAL A 172 -13.35 2.19 18.91
C VAL A 172 -14.85 2.42 18.86
N THR A 173 -15.25 3.69 18.93
CA THR A 173 -16.64 4.09 18.71
C THR A 173 -16.91 4.18 17.21
N GLU A 174 -18.14 3.85 16.79
CA GLU A 174 -18.55 4.02 15.41
C GLU A 174 -18.56 5.50 15.04
N SER A 175 -18.08 5.80 13.86
CA SER A 175 -18.11 7.14 13.28
C SER A 175 -18.41 7.09 11.80
N ARG A 176 -19.12 8.08 11.31
CA ARG A 176 -19.44 8.25 9.90
C ARG A 176 -19.46 9.73 9.54
N ASP A 177 -19.51 10.04 8.28
CA ASP A 177 -19.69 11.41 7.82
C ASP A 177 -21.17 11.78 7.90
N GLU A 178 -21.58 12.46 8.97
CA GLU A 178 -22.96 12.89 9.20
C GLU A 178 -23.40 14.00 8.23
N HIS A 179 -22.46 14.73 7.65
CA HIS A 179 -22.70 15.80 6.67
C HIS A 179 -22.61 15.28 5.23
N GLY A 180 -22.22 14.02 5.05
CA GLY A 180 -22.15 13.37 3.75
C GLY A 180 -23.55 13.19 3.13
N ARG A 181 -23.68 13.52 1.86
CA ARG A 181 -24.92 13.28 1.14
C ARG A 181 -25.17 11.76 1.03
N PRO A 182 -26.42 11.29 1.27
CA PRO A 182 -26.73 9.87 1.10
C PRO A 182 -26.65 9.50 -0.39
N GLY A 183 -26.08 8.34 -0.66
CA GLY A 183 -25.98 7.80 -2.01
C GLY A 183 -24.59 7.22 -2.31
N PHE A 184 -24.55 6.45 -3.39
CA PHE A 184 -23.32 5.83 -3.90
C PHE A 184 -23.05 6.36 -5.31
N ASP A 185 -21.80 6.75 -5.55
CA ASP A 185 -21.36 7.21 -6.86
C ASP A 185 -20.86 6.03 -7.71
N LEU A 186 -21.80 5.28 -8.30
CA LEU A 186 -21.45 4.14 -9.15
C LEU A 186 -20.60 4.54 -10.38
N PRO A 187 -20.89 5.62 -11.13
CA PRO A 187 -20.05 6.05 -12.23
C PRO A 187 -18.62 6.41 -11.80
N GLY A 188 -18.48 7.17 -10.70
CA GLY A 188 -17.19 7.52 -10.13
C GLY A 188 -16.42 6.27 -9.68
N PHE A 189 -17.10 5.32 -9.02
CA PHE A 189 -16.52 4.03 -8.64
C PHE A 189 -15.97 3.23 -9.83
N LEU A 190 -16.80 3.02 -10.85
CA LEU A 190 -16.39 2.22 -12.00
C LEU A 190 -15.23 2.87 -12.75
N THR A 191 -15.31 4.17 -13.02
CA THR A 191 -14.28 4.87 -13.78
C THR A 191 -12.97 5.01 -13.00
N SER A 192 -13.01 5.26 -11.69
CA SER A 192 -11.80 5.30 -10.86
C SER A 192 -11.16 3.92 -10.73
N SER A 193 -11.95 2.87 -10.48
CA SER A 193 -11.42 1.50 -10.33
C SER A 193 -10.81 0.97 -11.63
N ILE A 194 -11.52 1.08 -12.77
CA ILE A 194 -10.99 0.69 -14.08
C ILE A 194 -9.75 1.52 -14.41
N GLY A 195 -9.81 2.82 -14.15
CA GLY A 195 -8.71 3.73 -14.37
C GLY A 195 -7.46 3.36 -13.60
N LEU A 196 -7.58 3.15 -12.29
CA LEU A 196 -6.48 2.77 -11.43
C LEU A 196 -5.95 1.37 -11.77
N VAL A 197 -6.82 0.38 -11.99
CA VAL A 197 -6.39 -0.96 -12.43
C VAL A 197 -5.58 -0.87 -13.70
N GLY A 198 -6.06 -0.16 -14.73
CA GLY A 198 -5.36 -0.06 -16.01
C GLY A 198 -4.00 0.64 -15.92
N VAL A 199 -3.94 1.77 -15.21
CA VAL A 199 -2.68 2.52 -15.05
C VAL A 199 -1.69 1.75 -14.17
N VAL A 200 -2.12 1.23 -13.01
CA VAL A 200 -1.25 0.51 -12.08
C VAL A 200 -0.75 -0.78 -12.71
N PHE A 201 -1.63 -1.53 -13.40
CA PHE A 201 -1.23 -2.70 -14.18
C PHE A 201 -0.14 -2.35 -15.20
N ALA A 202 -0.34 -1.28 -15.96
CA ALA A 202 0.62 -0.86 -16.98
C ALA A 202 1.97 -0.44 -16.38
N LEU A 203 1.97 0.27 -15.26
CA LEU A 203 3.20 0.69 -14.58
C LEU A 203 3.97 -0.49 -13.99
N ILE A 204 3.29 -1.49 -13.46
CA ILE A 204 3.92 -2.68 -12.88
C ILE A 204 4.43 -3.61 -13.98
N GLU A 205 3.60 -3.90 -14.98
CA GLU A 205 3.87 -4.92 -15.99
C GLU A 205 4.54 -4.39 -17.27
N GLY A 206 4.66 -3.06 -17.38
CA GLY A 206 5.21 -2.40 -18.57
C GLY A 206 6.66 -2.77 -18.88
N SER A 207 7.50 -2.92 -17.86
CA SER A 207 8.89 -3.36 -18.03
C SER A 207 9.02 -4.82 -18.45
N ARG A 208 8.01 -5.64 -18.17
CA ARG A 208 8.01 -7.08 -18.37
C ARG A 208 7.40 -7.48 -19.69
N TYR A 209 6.20 -6.98 -19.98
CA TYR A 209 5.49 -7.33 -21.22
C TYR A 209 5.76 -6.36 -22.36
N GLY A 210 6.55 -5.30 -22.11
CA GLY A 210 6.77 -4.21 -23.03
C GLY A 210 5.62 -3.19 -23.03
N TRP A 211 5.93 -1.92 -23.25
CA TRP A 211 4.92 -0.86 -23.24
C TRP A 211 4.02 -0.88 -24.48
N VAL A 212 4.57 -1.16 -25.65
CA VAL A 212 3.85 -1.19 -26.93
C VAL A 212 4.09 -2.53 -27.62
N GLU A 213 5.36 -2.84 -27.89
CA GLU A 213 5.76 -4.11 -28.50
C GLU A 213 5.86 -5.18 -27.40
N PRO A 214 5.26 -6.37 -27.61
CA PRO A 214 5.30 -7.42 -26.62
C PRO A 214 6.70 -8.02 -26.50
N THR A 215 7.28 -8.00 -25.34
CA THR A 215 8.55 -8.68 -25.03
C THR A 215 8.34 -10.12 -24.58
N ARG A 216 7.12 -10.45 -24.12
CA ARG A 216 6.71 -11.79 -23.67
C ARG A 216 5.22 -12.01 -23.94
N LEU A 217 4.84 -13.27 -24.06
CA LEU A 217 3.43 -13.67 -24.13
C LEU A 217 2.75 -13.40 -22.78
N PHE A 218 1.59 -12.76 -22.83
CA PHE A 218 0.76 -12.56 -21.64
C PHE A 218 -0.30 -13.67 -21.59
N THR A 219 -0.28 -14.43 -20.51
CA THR A 219 -1.20 -15.55 -20.27
C THR A 219 -1.86 -15.46 -18.90
N ILE A 220 -3.13 -15.82 -18.82
CA ILE A 220 -3.86 -16.00 -17.57
C ILE A 220 -4.49 -17.38 -17.58
N GLY A 221 -3.90 -18.33 -16.86
CA GLY A 221 -4.28 -19.74 -16.96
C GLY A 221 -4.06 -20.29 -18.35
N SER A 222 -5.11 -20.77 -19.01
CA SER A 222 -5.09 -21.26 -20.38
C SER A 222 -5.38 -20.20 -21.45
N TRP A 223 -5.73 -18.96 -21.03
CA TRP A 223 -6.03 -17.88 -21.97
C TRP A 223 -4.77 -17.08 -22.32
N GLU A 224 -4.53 -16.93 -23.63
CA GLU A 224 -3.42 -16.13 -24.15
C GLU A 224 -3.93 -14.84 -24.76
N TRP A 225 -3.13 -13.76 -24.62
CA TRP A 225 -3.45 -12.48 -25.23
C TRP A 225 -3.48 -12.59 -26.77
N PRO A 226 -4.60 -12.22 -27.42
CA PRO A 226 -4.82 -12.52 -28.83
C PRO A 226 -4.02 -11.66 -29.81
N LEU A 227 -3.44 -10.54 -29.37
CA LEU A 227 -2.74 -9.60 -30.23
C LEU A 227 -1.22 -9.81 -30.13
N ALA A 228 -0.66 -10.63 -31.02
CA ALA A 228 0.78 -10.94 -31.02
C ALA A 228 1.69 -9.72 -31.29
N SER A 229 1.18 -8.66 -31.93
CA SER A 229 1.95 -7.47 -32.31
C SER A 229 1.80 -6.31 -31.28
N LEU A 230 0.88 -6.43 -30.32
CA LEU A 230 0.59 -5.36 -29.34
C LEU A 230 0.61 -5.92 -27.93
N SER A 231 1.42 -5.31 -27.07
CA SER A 231 1.43 -5.65 -25.65
C SER A 231 0.09 -5.34 -24.98
N PRO A 232 -0.40 -6.17 -24.04
CA PRO A 232 -1.61 -5.88 -23.25
C PRO A 232 -1.46 -4.62 -22.40
N VAL A 233 -0.24 -4.16 -22.17
CA VAL A 233 0.08 -2.96 -21.37
C VAL A 233 -0.43 -1.69 -22.06
N ALA A 234 -0.22 -1.54 -23.36
CA ALA A 234 -0.65 -0.35 -24.11
C ALA A 234 -2.18 -0.12 -24.03
N PRO A 235 -3.04 -1.08 -24.38
CA PRO A 235 -4.49 -0.88 -24.24
C PRO A 235 -4.94 -0.75 -22.79
N ALA A 236 -4.33 -1.46 -21.84
CA ALA A 236 -4.63 -1.30 -20.42
C ALA A 236 -4.32 0.12 -19.94
N PHE A 237 -3.16 0.68 -20.32
CA PHE A 237 -2.80 2.05 -20.01
C PHE A 237 -3.75 3.07 -20.65
N ALA A 238 -4.06 2.89 -21.94
CA ALA A 238 -4.98 3.77 -22.66
C ALA A 238 -6.39 3.76 -22.03
N VAL A 239 -6.94 2.58 -21.74
CA VAL A 239 -8.21 2.42 -21.03
C VAL A 239 -8.12 3.03 -19.63
N GLY A 240 -7.02 2.80 -18.93
CA GLY A 240 -6.77 3.36 -17.60
C GLY A 240 -6.80 4.88 -17.61
N VAL A 241 -6.00 5.51 -18.46
CA VAL A 241 -5.93 6.98 -18.57
C VAL A 241 -7.26 7.57 -19.02
N THR A 242 -7.92 7.01 -20.04
CA THR A 242 -9.23 7.52 -20.51
C THR A 242 -10.30 7.38 -19.43
N SER A 243 -10.29 6.29 -18.65
CA SER A 243 -11.19 6.11 -17.51
C SER A 243 -10.92 7.11 -16.39
N LEU A 244 -9.65 7.45 -16.08
CA LEU A 244 -9.33 8.50 -15.10
C LEU A 244 -9.74 9.90 -15.59
N ILE A 245 -9.60 10.18 -16.88
CA ILE A 245 -10.12 11.43 -17.47
C ILE A 245 -11.65 11.48 -17.36
N ALA A 246 -12.33 10.38 -17.69
CA ALA A 246 -13.77 10.27 -17.54
C ALA A 246 -14.21 10.43 -16.07
N PHE A 247 -13.48 9.80 -15.13
CA PHE A 247 -13.66 9.98 -13.69
C PHE A 247 -13.59 11.45 -13.30
N TYR A 248 -12.52 12.16 -13.69
CA TYR A 248 -12.39 13.59 -13.41
C TYR A 248 -13.57 14.41 -13.97
N MET A 249 -13.97 14.14 -15.22
CA MET A 249 -15.06 14.87 -15.87
C MET A 249 -16.42 14.59 -15.20
N ILE A 250 -16.68 13.33 -14.84
CA ILE A 250 -17.92 12.92 -14.16
C ILE A 250 -17.98 13.55 -12.77
N GLU A 251 -16.94 13.42 -11.96
CA GLU A 251 -16.88 13.97 -10.61
C GLU A 251 -17.06 15.49 -10.61
N ARG A 252 -16.37 16.18 -11.52
CA ARG A 252 -16.50 17.64 -11.64
C ARG A 252 -17.93 18.05 -11.99
N ARG A 253 -18.57 17.38 -12.96
CA ARG A 253 -19.97 17.68 -13.33
C ARG A 253 -20.93 17.37 -12.18
N ARG A 254 -20.72 16.26 -11.48
CA ARG A 254 -21.57 15.86 -10.36
C ARG A 254 -21.40 16.78 -9.16
N SER A 255 -20.18 17.21 -8.85
CA SER A 255 -19.89 18.19 -7.80
C SER A 255 -20.62 19.52 -8.06
N HIS A 256 -20.52 20.06 -9.29
CA HIS A 256 -21.26 21.28 -9.67
C HIS A 256 -22.77 21.10 -9.62
N ALA A 257 -23.28 19.92 -9.95
CA ALA A 257 -24.72 19.60 -9.86
C ALA A 257 -25.19 19.29 -8.43
N GLY A 258 -24.31 19.40 -7.44
CA GLY A 258 -24.60 19.12 -6.05
C GLY A 258 -24.90 17.65 -5.76
N ARG A 259 -24.50 16.71 -6.62
CA ARG A 259 -24.66 15.26 -6.42
C ARG A 259 -23.56 14.69 -5.55
N VAL A 260 -23.77 13.44 -5.11
CA VAL A 260 -22.73 12.68 -4.39
C VAL A 260 -21.56 12.43 -5.32
N VAL A 261 -20.35 12.71 -4.85
CA VAL A 261 -19.08 12.49 -5.54
C VAL A 261 -18.18 11.58 -4.72
N LEU A 262 -17.37 10.77 -5.40
CA LEU A 262 -16.37 9.94 -4.76
C LEU A 262 -15.20 10.79 -4.28
N PHE A 263 -14.80 11.77 -5.10
CA PHE A 263 -13.70 12.67 -4.82
C PHE A 263 -14.02 14.09 -5.27
N ASP A 264 -13.86 15.08 -4.38
CA ASP A 264 -14.06 16.48 -4.73
C ASP A 264 -12.76 17.11 -5.25
N PHE A 265 -12.65 17.24 -6.57
CA PHE A 265 -11.51 17.89 -7.21
C PHE A 265 -11.41 19.39 -6.92
N GLY A 266 -12.45 20.02 -6.37
CA GLY A 266 -12.40 21.40 -5.90
C GLY A 266 -11.34 21.62 -4.80
N LEU A 267 -10.99 20.56 -4.06
CA LEU A 267 -9.94 20.61 -3.06
C LEU A 267 -8.57 21.00 -3.62
N PHE A 268 -8.27 20.69 -4.89
CA PHE A 268 -7.03 21.12 -5.53
C PHE A 268 -6.95 22.67 -5.77
N GLY A 269 -8.05 23.36 -5.65
CA GLY A 269 -8.07 24.83 -5.59
C GLY A 269 -7.41 25.38 -4.32
N LEU A 270 -7.40 24.59 -3.24
CA LEU A 270 -6.73 24.97 -1.99
C LEU A 270 -5.22 24.72 -2.11
N GLY A 271 -4.40 25.76 -2.00
CA GLY A 271 -2.95 25.65 -2.11
C GLY A 271 -2.33 24.68 -1.10
N SER A 272 -2.80 24.68 0.15
CA SER A 272 -2.34 23.75 1.18
C SER A 272 -2.60 22.29 0.82
N PHE A 273 -3.74 21.99 0.20
CA PHE A 273 -4.07 20.63 -0.25
C PHE A 273 -3.20 20.21 -1.44
N ARG A 274 -3.11 21.06 -2.46
CA ARG A 274 -2.32 20.79 -3.69
C ARG A 274 -0.84 20.57 -3.41
N TYR A 275 -0.21 21.53 -2.72
CA TYR A 275 1.23 21.44 -2.42
C TYR A 275 1.54 20.42 -1.33
N GLY A 276 0.63 20.19 -0.38
CA GLY A 276 0.75 19.14 0.63
C GLY A 276 0.75 17.74 0.00
N ASN A 277 -0.18 17.47 -0.92
CA ASN A 277 -0.21 16.19 -1.65
C ASN A 277 1.01 16.01 -2.56
N LEU A 278 1.47 17.06 -3.24
CA LEU A 278 2.68 16.99 -4.06
C LEU A 278 3.90 16.65 -3.21
N ALA A 279 4.08 17.33 -2.08
CA ALA A 279 5.17 17.05 -1.15
C ALA A 279 5.09 15.61 -0.62
N ALA A 280 3.91 15.16 -0.17
CA ALA A 280 3.71 13.81 0.31
C ALA A 280 4.01 12.76 -0.77
N SER A 281 3.61 13.00 -2.03
CA SER A 281 3.90 12.10 -3.15
C SER A 281 5.40 11.97 -3.42
N ILE A 282 6.15 13.08 -3.39
CA ILE A 282 7.61 13.08 -3.60
C ILE A 282 8.31 12.31 -2.47
N VAL A 283 7.95 12.58 -1.22
CA VAL A 283 8.51 11.89 -0.04
C VAL A 283 8.19 10.39 -0.12
N SER A 284 6.93 10.01 -0.38
CA SER A 284 6.56 8.60 -0.49
C SER A 284 7.28 7.88 -1.64
N LEU A 285 7.53 8.57 -2.76
CA LEU A 285 8.28 7.99 -3.88
C LEU A 285 9.73 7.70 -3.48
N GLY A 286 10.38 8.63 -2.77
CA GLY A 286 11.74 8.45 -2.25
C GLY A 286 11.82 7.34 -1.21
N GLU A 287 10.94 7.37 -0.21
CA GLU A 287 10.90 6.39 0.87
C GLU A 287 10.63 4.97 0.37
N LEU A 288 9.56 4.78 -0.41
CA LEU A 288 9.19 3.45 -0.93
C LEU A 288 10.20 2.94 -1.95
N GLY A 289 10.74 3.83 -2.79
CA GLY A 289 11.81 3.47 -3.73
C GLY A 289 13.04 2.96 -3.00
N MET A 290 13.45 3.63 -1.92
CA MET A 290 14.59 3.21 -1.10
C MET A 290 14.33 1.90 -0.35
N LEU A 291 13.14 1.74 0.22
CA LEU A 291 12.72 0.50 0.90
C LEU A 291 12.71 -0.70 -0.05
N PHE A 292 12.50 -0.48 -1.34
CA PHE A 292 12.54 -1.52 -2.36
C PHE A 292 13.97 -1.80 -2.85
N ILE A 293 14.72 -0.77 -3.20
CA ILE A 293 16.06 -0.91 -3.84
C ILE A 293 17.11 -1.38 -2.83
N LEU A 294 17.10 -0.84 -1.60
CA LEU A 294 18.16 -1.14 -0.62
C LEU A 294 18.22 -2.61 -0.21
N PRO A 295 17.11 -3.31 0.12
CA PRO A 295 17.15 -4.75 0.36
C PRO A 295 17.64 -5.56 -0.83
N LEU A 296 17.23 -5.18 -2.03
CA LEU A 296 17.64 -5.85 -3.26
C LEU A 296 19.15 -5.72 -3.48
N PHE A 297 19.70 -4.51 -3.30
CA PHE A 297 21.13 -4.27 -3.37
C PHE A 297 21.92 -5.09 -2.33
N LEU A 298 21.47 -5.08 -1.07
CA LEU A 298 22.13 -5.81 0.01
C LEU A 298 22.16 -7.33 -0.24
N GLN A 299 21.09 -7.87 -0.83
CA GLN A 299 21.01 -9.31 -1.11
C GLN A 299 21.68 -9.69 -2.43
N ALA A 300 21.38 -8.97 -3.53
CA ALA A 300 21.85 -9.34 -4.86
C ALA A 300 23.31 -8.95 -5.12
N VAL A 301 23.77 -7.81 -4.58
CA VAL A 301 25.12 -7.29 -4.82
C VAL A 301 26.07 -7.66 -3.70
N LEU A 302 25.66 -7.45 -2.44
CA LEU A 302 26.53 -7.74 -1.28
C LEU A 302 26.39 -9.17 -0.74
N GLY A 303 25.46 -9.98 -1.31
CA GLY A 303 25.28 -11.38 -0.93
C GLY A 303 24.75 -11.59 0.50
N TYR A 304 24.10 -10.58 1.09
CA TYR A 304 23.57 -10.71 2.45
C TYR A 304 22.38 -11.66 2.46
N SER A 305 22.28 -12.46 3.52
CA SER A 305 21.04 -13.23 3.76
C SER A 305 19.86 -12.30 4.05
N ALA A 306 18.64 -12.78 3.84
CA ALA A 306 17.42 -12.03 4.13
C ALA A 306 17.38 -11.55 5.60
N PHE A 307 17.82 -12.40 6.55
CA PHE A 307 17.93 -12.04 7.95
C PHE A 307 18.93 -10.90 8.19
N ARG A 308 20.16 -11.01 7.63
CA ARG A 308 21.18 -9.97 7.75
C ARG A 308 20.74 -8.66 7.13
N THR A 309 20.06 -8.72 5.99
CA THR A 309 19.44 -7.54 5.36
C THR A 309 18.45 -6.86 6.30
N GLY A 310 17.55 -7.62 6.93
CA GLY A 310 16.62 -7.10 7.92
C GLY A 310 17.31 -6.43 9.11
N VAL A 311 18.39 -7.02 9.62
CA VAL A 311 19.19 -6.43 10.71
C VAL A 311 19.83 -5.11 10.28
N VAL A 312 20.37 -5.02 9.06
CA VAL A 312 20.98 -3.79 8.53
C VAL A 312 19.93 -2.68 8.34
N LEU A 313 18.68 -3.05 8.09
CA LEU A 313 17.57 -2.08 7.94
C LEU A 313 16.93 -1.65 9.28
N LEU A 314 17.30 -2.26 10.42
CA LEU A 314 16.78 -1.87 11.73
C LEU A 314 16.97 -0.39 12.08
N PRO A 315 18.13 0.25 11.80
CA PRO A 315 18.28 1.70 12.05
C PRO A 315 17.23 2.56 11.31
N LEU A 316 16.83 2.15 10.10
CA LEU A 316 15.76 2.83 9.34
C LEU A 316 14.42 2.69 10.07
N ALA A 317 14.08 1.48 10.55
CA ALA A 317 12.89 1.26 11.35
C ALA A 317 12.89 2.09 12.63
N ILE A 318 13.99 2.10 13.37
CA ILE A 318 14.14 2.89 14.60
C ILE A 318 13.97 4.38 14.28
N GLY A 319 14.62 4.87 13.21
CA GLY A 319 14.47 6.24 12.73
C GLY A 319 13.03 6.61 12.41
N ALA A 320 12.31 5.74 11.72
CA ALA A 320 10.89 5.94 11.38
C ALA A 320 10.00 5.98 12.63
N PHE A 321 10.21 5.05 13.60
CA PHE A 321 9.46 5.05 14.86
C PHE A 321 9.72 6.31 15.71
N MET A 322 10.96 6.79 15.75
CA MET A 322 11.32 8.01 16.50
C MET A 322 10.92 9.28 15.75
N GLY A 323 10.98 9.27 14.44
CA GLY A 323 10.74 10.43 13.58
C GLY A 323 9.33 11.00 13.70
N GLY A 324 8.31 10.16 13.73
CA GLY A 324 6.91 10.60 13.79
C GLY A 324 6.59 11.45 15.04
N PRO A 325 6.79 10.94 16.26
CA PRO A 325 6.56 11.70 17.49
C PRO A 325 7.46 12.96 17.58
N THR A 326 8.70 12.86 17.12
CA THR A 326 9.66 13.97 17.12
C THR A 326 9.21 15.08 16.17
N ALA A 327 8.80 14.70 14.95
CA ALA A 327 8.26 15.64 13.96
C ALA A 327 6.99 16.34 14.48
N ALA A 328 6.09 15.60 15.14
CA ALA A 328 4.89 16.18 15.78
C ALA A 328 5.25 17.21 16.87
N HIS A 329 6.26 16.91 17.70
CA HIS A 329 6.74 17.84 18.71
C HIS A 329 7.29 19.13 18.09
N PHE A 330 8.16 19.02 17.08
CA PHE A 330 8.74 20.17 16.39
C PHE A 330 7.69 20.93 15.57
N ALA A 331 6.72 20.27 14.99
CA ALA A 331 5.65 20.93 14.25
C ALA A 331 4.79 21.82 15.16
N ASN A 332 4.56 21.41 16.40
CA ASN A 332 3.88 22.23 17.40
C ASN A 332 4.68 23.46 17.83
N ARG A 333 6.03 23.39 17.80
CA ARG A 333 6.91 24.49 18.25
C ARG A 333 7.29 25.45 17.11
N TYR A 334 7.61 24.94 15.92
CA TYR A 334 8.15 25.71 14.81
C TYR A 334 7.21 25.86 13.63
N GLY A 335 6.05 25.21 13.71
CA GLY A 335 5.04 25.14 12.65
C GLY A 335 5.30 24.00 11.64
N PRO A 336 4.23 23.44 11.06
CA PRO A 336 4.31 22.26 10.19
C PRO A 336 5.14 22.51 8.91
N ARG A 337 5.04 23.71 8.33
CA ARG A 337 5.76 24.06 7.10
C ARG A 337 7.27 23.91 7.24
N ARG A 338 7.86 24.44 8.34
CA ARG A 338 9.31 24.38 8.56
C ARG A 338 9.77 22.95 8.80
N VAL A 339 9.01 22.17 9.54
CA VAL A 339 9.34 20.77 9.85
C VAL A 339 9.28 19.90 8.59
N VAL A 340 8.26 20.06 7.75
CA VAL A 340 8.16 19.36 6.46
C VAL A 340 9.34 19.73 5.55
N THR A 341 9.65 21.01 5.42
CA THR A 341 10.80 21.46 4.57
C THR A 341 12.13 20.89 5.07
N ALA A 342 12.36 20.89 6.39
CA ALA A 342 13.57 20.31 6.98
C ALA A 342 13.62 18.79 6.77
N GLY A 343 12.50 18.09 6.97
CA GLY A 343 12.36 16.64 6.74
C GLY A 343 12.69 16.25 5.31
N MET A 344 12.08 16.93 4.33
CA MET A 344 12.37 16.70 2.90
C MET A 344 13.85 16.98 2.55
N GLY A 345 14.45 18.02 3.15
CA GLY A 345 15.88 18.30 2.97
C GLY A 345 16.77 17.19 3.52
N LEU A 346 16.47 16.67 4.72
CA LEU A 346 17.19 15.54 5.33
C LEU A 346 17.02 14.27 4.50
N GLU A 347 15.83 13.98 4.01
CA GLU A 347 15.56 12.84 3.14
C GLU A 347 16.36 12.93 1.83
N ALA A 348 16.34 14.09 1.17
CA ALA A 348 17.09 14.31 -0.05
C ALA A 348 18.61 14.10 0.16
N ILE A 349 19.17 14.62 1.28
CA ILE A 349 20.58 14.42 1.64
C ILE A 349 20.85 12.94 1.91
N ALA A 350 19.99 12.24 2.64
CA ALA A 350 20.16 10.83 2.95
C ALA A 350 20.15 9.95 1.67
N ILE A 351 19.19 10.17 0.77
CA ILE A 351 19.09 9.44 -0.50
C ILE A 351 20.32 9.74 -1.38
N ALA A 352 20.74 11.01 -1.49
CA ALA A 352 21.92 11.37 -2.24
C ALA A 352 23.20 10.74 -1.66
N SER A 353 23.36 10.73 -0.34
CA SER A 353 24.49 10.12 0.35
C SER A 353 24.58 8.62 0.09
N ILE A 354 23.44 7.93 0.12
CA ILE A 354 23.38 6.50 -0.21
C ILE A 354 23.73 6.27 -1.68
N GLY A 355 23.20 7.09 -2.60
CA GLY A 355 23.53 7.02 -4.03
C GLY A 355 25.04 7.18 -4.27
N VAL A 356 25.71 8.12 -3.61
CA VAL A 356 27.15 8.32 -3.71
C VAL A 356 27.90 7.10 -3.12
N LEU A 357 27.52 6.62 -1.95
CA LEU A 357 28.15 5.45 -1.32
C LEU A 357 28.02 4.19 -2.19
N LEU A 358 26.84 3.96 -2.77
CA LEU A 358 26.60 2.83 -3.67
C LEU A 358 27.41 2.96 -4.97
N SER A 359 27.59 4.17 -5.50
CA SER A 359 28.43 4.44 -6.68
C SER A 359 29.92 4.15 -6.40
N LEU A 360 30.41 4.46 -5.19
CA LEU A 360 31.80 4.20 -4.80
C LEU A 360 32.13 2.71 -4.59
N ILE A 361 31.11 1.88 -4.32
CA ILE A 361 31.31 0.41 -4.18
C ILE A 361 31.46 -0.26 -5.55
N HIS A 362 31.04 0.39 -6.64
CA HIS A 362 31.18 -0.11 -8.00
C HIS A 362 32.47 0.33 -8.72
N ILE A 363 33.31 1.15 -8.09
CA ILE A 363 34.66 1.49 -8.55
C ILE A 363 35.68 0.63 -7.81
#